data_328d839ac4776c765a8f55d40ccec17b
#
_entry.id   328d839ac4776c765a8f55d40ccec17b
#
_cell.length_a   1.000
_cell.length_b   1.000
_cell.length_c   1.000
_cell.angle_alpha   90.00
_cell.angle_beta   90.00
_cell.angle_gamma   90.00
#
_symmetry.space_group_name_H-M   'P 1'
#
loop_
_entity.id
_entity.type
_entity.pdbx_description
1 polymer ?
#
loop_
_entity_poly.entity_id
_entity_poly.type
_entity_poly.pdbx_seq_one_letter_code
_entity_poly.pdbx_strand_id
1 'polypeptide(L)'
;MRILKITISTLLIFSVLLCSYGCTNSDGDYPVTIGNTTFDESPEKVAVVSPNVADIIDCIGYNTKVALVSDQVITESYKDTEKCGNHIEPDVDKIVKSGATVVLADDNISDGTIKSLEAEDIKVVQFHYGNTKDDIKTTYESIGSILRGKEGKKKAESAYNLLFKYLDTYKEQAERKNSEKFMIYVSGTGPIVTVVNESWYYQLLDYSGTRVIMGSLNDPTVSIGEIAEFNPDFLIYDKNTYKTIKNRTVVQECKFLTKGGNLRLDKEYLKLQGTTAIENIRKIINLYDKDAVEKADNIIKNQGTKATTTATASNKATTTVSSTTVKESSSSAKAAATTTPKATKTTQTNTTTNQTASTTKPSTKYELQSKYNVNFTGSAIDSMKKDKENKYIKAMQERLSDLGYIDEHYITGYLGDLTIAALKKFQTANNLDSDGKVTSKVLEKLFSEDAKPHS
;
A
#
# COMPACT_ATOMS: atom_id res chain seq x y z
N MET A 1 11.70 -42.78 11.72
CA MET A 1 10.62 -41.86 12.08
C MET A 1 10.46 -40.87 10.93
N ARG A 2 9.42 -41.05 10.10
CA ARG A 2 9.19 -40.25 8.90
C ARG A 2 8.63 -38.92 9.34
N ILE A 3 9.37 -37.85 9.07
CA ILE A 3 8.93 -36.47 9.25
C ILE A 3 7.84 -36.24 8.20
N LEU A 4 6.60 -36.20 8.66
CA LEU A 4 5.44 -35.80 7.86
C LEU A 4 5.63 -34.30 7.53
N LYS A 5 6.06 -34.01 6.32
CA LYS A 5 6.04 -32.65 5.77
C LYS A 5 4.58 -32.27 5.63
N ILE A 6 4.09 -31.52 6.60
CA ILE A 6 2.80 -30.85 6.50
C ILE A 6 3.02 -29.68 5.52
N THR A 7 2.85 -29.98 4.24
CA THR A 7 2.48 -28.99 3.25
C THR A 7 1.06 -28.58 3.59
N ILE A 8 0.90 -27.67 4.57
CA ILE A 8 -0.34 -26.92 4.72
C ILE A 8 -0.30 -25.93 3.57
N SER A 9 -0.75 -26.46 2.44
CA SER A 9 -0.96 -25.76 1.20
C SER A 9 -1.89 -24.57 1.46
N THR A 10 -1.55 -23.46 0.86
CA THR A 10 -2.31 -22.26 0.54
C THR A 10 -3.78 -22.48 0.14
N LEU A 11 -4.22 -23.70 0.00
CA LEU A 11 -5.58 -24.09 -0.40
C LEU A 11 -6.66 -23.77 0.65
N LEU A 12 -6.30 -23.42 1.88
CA LEU A 12 -7.27 -23.23 2.96
C LEU A 12 -7.72 -21.78 3.14
N ILE A 13 -7.07 -20.82 2.50
CA ILE A 13 -7.40 -19.40 2.65
C ILE A 13 -8.49 -18.95 1.67
N PHE A 14 -8.63 -19.60 0.52
CA PHE A 14 -9.53 -19.16 -0.57
C PHE A 14 -10.76 -20.03 -0.84
N SER A 15 -10.95 -21.16 -0.18
CA SER A 15 -12.10 -22.05 -0.44
C SER A 15 -13.45 -21.54 0.11
N VAL A 16 -13.50 -20.37 0.74
CA VAL A 16 -14.71 -19.87 1.43
C VAL A 16 -15.59 -18.98 0.55
N LEU A 17 -15.18 -18.63 -0.66
CA LEU A 17 -15.97 -17.74 -1.53
C LEU A 17 -16.59 -18.42 -2.77
N LEU A 18 -16.73 -19.74 -2.76
CA LEU A 18 -17.55 -20.45 -3.76
C LEU A 18 -18.99 -20.54 -3.26
N CYS A 19 -19.64 -19.42 -3.01
CA CYS A 19 -21.10 -19.36 -3.06
C CYS A 19 -21.52 -19.26 -4.52
N SER A 20 -22.05 -20.38 -5.02
CA SER A 20 -22.80 -20.51 -6.25
C SER A 20 -23.80 -19.36 -6.41
N TYR A 21 -23.40 -18.31 -7.12
CA TYR A 21 -24.34 -17.46 -7.81
C TYR A 21 -24.58 -18.07 -9.19
N GLY A 22 -25.82 -18.42 -9.45
CA GLY A 22 -26.26 -18.93 -10.73
C GLY A 22 -25.83 -17.99 -11.86
N CYS A 23 -25.36 -18.59 -12.96
CA CYS A 23 -25.08 -17.89 -14.19
C CYS A 23 -26.33 -17.13 -14.66
N THR A 24 -26.37 -15.86 -14.34
CA THR A 24 -27.06 -14.89 -15.19
C THR A 24 -25.96 -14.17 -15.95
N ASN A 25 -25.86 -14.42 -17.25
CA ASN A 25 -25.11 -13.57 -18.16
C ASN A 25 -25.73 -12.18 -18.09
N SER A 26 -25.23 -11.34 -17.20
CA SER A 26 -25.59 -9.92 -17.17
C SER A 26 -24.52 -9.17 -17.94
N ASP A 27 -24.72 -9.00 -19.26
CA ASP A 27 -23.97 -8.06 -20.11
C ASP A 27 -24.10 -6.61 -19.61
N GLY A 28 -24.83 -6.38 -18.52
CA GLY A 28 -25.13 -5.07 -17.95
C GLY A 28 -24.00 -4.43 -17.11
N ASP A 29 -22.87 -5.12 -16.88
CA ASP A 29 -21.78 -4.62 -16.06
C ASP A 29 -20.65 -3.96 -16.87
N TYR A 30 -20.71 -4.01 -18.19
CA TYR A 30 -19.82 -3.35 -19.14
C TYR A 30 -20.58 -2.27 -19.92
N PRO A 31 -19.89 -1.26 -20.53
CA PRO A 31 -18.42 -1.13 -20.64
C PRO A 31 -17.74 -0.70 -19.35
N VAL A 32 -16.44 -1.08 -19.23
CA VAL A 32 -15.55 -0.67 -18.15
C VAL A 32 -14.37 0.07 -18.77
N THR A 33 -14.03 1.26 -18.24
CA THR A 33 -12.88 2.04 -18.70
C THR A 33 -11.85 2.13 -17.59
N ILE A 34 -10.60 1.71 -17.87
CA ILE A 34 -9.45 1.81 -16.99
C ILE A 34 -8.37 2.62 -17.71
N GLY A 35 -8.01 3.77 -17.15
CA GLY A 35 -7.16 4.73 -17.84
C GLY A 35 -7.77 5.13 -19.19
N ASN A 36 -7.06 4.88 -20.27
CA ASN A 36 -7.50 5.15 -21.65
C ASN A 36 -8.11 3.91 -22.36
N THR A 37 -8.19 2.77 -21.69
CA THR A 37 -8.62 1.51 -22.29
C THR A 37 -10.04 1.16 -21.87
N THR A 38 -10.94 0.98 -22.85
CA THR A 38 -12.33 0.57 -22.63
C THR A 38 -12.52 -0.91 -22.99
N PHE A 39 -13.21 -1.62 -22.11
CA PHE A 39 -13.60 -3.02 -22.25
C PHE A 39 -15.13 -3.06 -22.41
N ASP A 40 -15.61 -3.58 -23.54
CA ASP A 40 -17.03 -3.69 -23.82
C ASP A 40 -17.63 -4.98 -23.25
N GLU A 41 -16.78 -5.95 -22.93
CA GLU A 41 -17.12 -7.24 -22.34
C GLU A 41 -15.99 -7.79 -21.46
N SER A 42 -16.28 -8.84 -20.69
CA SER A 42 -15.32 -9.57 -19.86
C SER A 42 -14.33 -10.32 -20.75
N PRO A 43 -13.00 -10.09 -20.65
CA PRO A 43 -12.04 -10.91 -21.38
C PRO A 43 -12.15 -12.37 -20.93
N GLU A 44 -12.20 -13.28 -21.90
CA GLU A 44 -12.22 -14.72 -21.61
C GLU A 44 -10.88 -15.16 -21.08
N LYS A 45 -9.78 -14.69 -21.70
CA LYS A 45 -8.40 -14.99 -21.35
C LYS A 45 -7.56 -13.72 -21.29
N VAL A 46 -6.67 -13.66 -20.32
CA VAL A 46 -5.68 -12.60 -20.16
C VAL A 46 -4.26 -13.17 -20.09
N ALA A 47 -3.28 -12.45 -20.62
CA ALA A 47 -1.87 -12.68 -20.33
C ALA A 47 -1.42 -11.75 -19.21
N VAL A 48 -0.69 -12.24 -18.22
CA VAL A 48 -0.26 -11.44 -17.08
C VAL A 48 1.25 -11.42 -16.99
N VAL A 49 1.84 -10.32 -17.43
CA VAL A 49 3.31 -10.18 -17.43
C VAL A 49 3.84 -9.54 -16.14
N SER A 50 3.04 -8.75 -15.44
CA SER A 50 3.39 -8.20 -14.13
C SER A 50 3.30 -9.24 -13.01
N PRO A 51 4.38 -9.52 -12.26
CA PRO A 51 4.32 -10.39 -11.09
C PRO A 51 3.34 -9.92 -10.00
N ASN A 52 3.24 -8.60 -9.78
CA ASN A 52 2.32 -8.04 -8.80
C ASN A 52 0.85 -8.21 -9.20
N VAL A 53 0.55 -7.97 -10.47
CA VAL A 53 -0.82 -8.17 -10.98
C VAL A 53 -1.23 -9.64 -10.91
N ALA A 54 -0.31 -10.57 -11.19
CA ALA A 54 -0.55 -12.00 -11.04
C ALA A 54 -0.87 -12.38 -9.58
N ASP A 55 -0.10 -11.86 -8.62
CA ASP A 55 -0.31 -12.09 -7.19
C ASP A 55 -1.66 -11.51 -6.70
N ILE A 56 -2.06 -10.33 -7.23
CA ILE A 56 -3.36 -9.73 -6.95
C ILE A 56 -4.50 -10.54 -7.56
N ILE A 57 -4.37 -11.02 -8.80
CA ILE A 57 -5.38 -11.88 -9.44
C ILE A 57 -5.58 -13.17 -8.67
N ASP A 58 -4.48 -13.76 -8.17
CA ASP A 58 -4.53 -14.91 -7.26
C ASP A 58 -5.30 -14.58 -5.99
N CYS A 59 -5.01 -13.45 -5.37
CA CYS A 59 -5.72 -12.96 -4.18
C CYS A 59 -7.23 -12.76 -4.44
N ILE A 60 -7.62 -12.25 -5.60
CA ILE A 60 -9.03 -12.07 -5.98
C ILE A 60 -9.69 -13.41 -6.33
N GLY A 61 -8.91 -14.43 -6.75
CA GLY A 61 -9.40 -15.75 -7.17
C GLY A 61 -9.98 -15.76 -8.59
N TYR A 62 -9.27 -15.15 -9.53
CA TYR A 62 -9.56 -15.19 -10.98
C TYR A 62 -8.45 -15.86 -11.80
N ASN A 63 -7.67 -16.74 -11.18
CA ASN A 63 -6.54 -17.47 -11.79
C ASN A 63 -6.93 -18.21 -13.08
N THR A 64 -8.17 -18.73 -13.15
CA THR A 64 -8.66 -19.48 -14.31
C THR A 64 -8.78 -18.65 -15.60
N LYS A 65 -8.75 -17.34 -15.49
CA LYS A 65 -8.74 -16.43 -16.66
C LYS A 65 -7.32 -16.19 -17.20
N VAL A 66 -6.28 -16.57 -16.46
CA VAL A 66 -4.89 -16.34 -16.85
C VAL A 66 -4.41 -17.46 -17.77
N ALA A 67 -4.15 -17.11 -19.03
CA ALA A 67 -3.68 -18.04 -20.04
C ALA A 67 -2.15 -18.24 -20.00
N LEU A 68 -1.41 -17.14 -19.81
CA LEU A 68 0.06 -17.14 -19.68
C LEU A 68 0.51 -16.12 -18.66
N VAL A 69 1.74 -16.33 -18.17
CA VAL A 69 2.42 -15.39 -17.27
C VAL A 69 3.88 -15.21 -17.70
N SER A 70 4.50 -14.10 -17.26
CA SER A 70 5.95 -13.92 -17.47
C SER A 70 6.79 -14.87 -16.60
N ASP A 71 8.07 -15.03 -16.96
CA ASP A 71 9.03 -15.83 -16.18
C ASP A 71 9.23 -15.32 -14.75
N GLN A 72 9.00 -14.03 -14.52
CA GLN A 72 9.14 -13.37 -13.24
C GLN A 72 7.95 -13.60 -12.30
N VAL A 73 6.84 -14.16 -12.79
CA VAL A 73 5.71 -14.55 -11.93
C VAL A 73 6.08 -15.79 -11.13
N ILE A 74 6.18 -15.62 -9.82
CA ILE A 74 6.67 -16.62 -8.86
C ILE A 74 5.57 -17.14 -7.92
N THR A 75 4.35 -16.61 -8.04
CA THR A 75 3.18 -17.05 -7.27
C THR A 75 2.89 -18.53 -7.55
N GLU A 76 2.77 -19.32 -6.49
CA GLU A 76 2.64 -20.79 -6.57
C GLU A 76 1.47 -21.24 -7.46
N SER A 77 0.37 -20.47 -7.48
CA SER A 77 -0.81 -20.76 -8.30
C SER A 77 -0.53 -20.77 -9.80
N TYR A 78 0.58 -20.19 -10.25
CA TYR A 78 0.96 -20.10 -11.67
C TYR A 78 2.22 -20.90 -12.01
N LYS A 79 2.65 -21.83 -11.15
CA LYS A 79 3.85 -22.63 -11.39
C LYS A 79 3.77 -23.49 -12.66
N ASP A 80 2.58 -24.00 -12.96
CA ASP A 80 2.30 -24.84 -14.12
C ASP A 80 1.68 -24.07 -15.29
N THR A 81 1.50 -22.74 -15.18
CA THR A 81 0.98 -21.88 -16.23
C THR A 81 2.06 -21.63 -17.28
N GLU A 82 1.69 -21.65 -18.56
CA GLU A 82 2.59 -21.40 -19.67
C GLU A 82 3.29 -20.04 -19.53
N LYS A 83 4.57 -19.99 -19.87
CA LYS A 83 5.40 -18.78 -19.74
C LYS A 83 5.58 -18.08 -21.08
N CYS A 84 5.38 -16.75 -21.06
CA CYS A 84 5.60 -15.89 -22.24
C CYS A 84 6.96 -15.16 -22.22
N GLY A 85 7.92 -15.62 -21.40
CA GLY A 85 9.25 -15.00 -21.34
C GLY A 85 9.34 -13.81 -20.38
N ASN A 86 10.20 -12.86 -20.67
CA ASN A 86 10.51 -11.70 -19.82
C ASN A 86 9.32 -10.74 -19.74
N HIS A 87 9.12 -10.10 -18.58
CA HIS A 87 8.02 -9.14 -18.35
C HIS A 87 8.20 -7.79 -19.07
N ILE A 88 9.45 -7.44 -19.48
CA ILE A 88 9.75 -6.20 -20.20
C ILE A 88 9.48 -6.39 -21.70
N GLU A 89 9.91 -7.52 -22.25
CA GLU A 89 9.79 -7.91 -23.65
C GLU A 89 9.24 -9.35 -23.72
N PRO A 90 7.96 -9.58 -23.38
CA PRO A 90 7.35 -10.89 -23.50
C PRO A 90 7.23 -11.32 -24.98
N ASP A 91 7.16 -12.62 -25.17
CA ASP A 91 6.98 -13.24 -26.48
C ASP A 91 5.55 -12.98 -27.00
N VAL A 92 5.43 -12.01 -27.93
CA VAL A 92 4.15 -11.57 -28.51
C VAL A 92 3.46 -12.71 -29.27
N ASP A 93 4.22 -13.55 -29.99
CA ASP A 93 3.64 -14.67 -30.74
C ASP A 93 2.98 -15.69 -29.81
N LYS A 94 3.59 -15.96 -28.64
CA LYS A 94 2.97 -16.83 -27.63
C LYS A 94 1.70 -16.22 -27.06
N ILE A 95 1.70 -14.91 -26.80
CA ILE A 95 0.51 -14.21 -26.29
C ILE A 95 -0.62 -14.31 -27.30
N VAL A 96 -0.39 -14.03 -28.57
CA VAL A 96 -1.36 -14.16 -29.65
C VAL A 96 -1.92 -15.59 -29.74
N LYS A 97 -1.02 -16.59 -29.77
CA LYS A 97 -1.41 -18.03 -29.84
C LYS A 97 -2.23 -18.52 -28.66
N SER A 98 -2.07 -17.89 -27.49
CA SER A 98 -2.84 -18.27 -26.29
C SER A 98 -4.32 -17.90 -26.37
N GLY A 99 -4.68 -16.98 -27.27
CA GLY A 99 -5.99 -16.38 -27.37
C GLY A 99 -6.29 -15.35 -26.28
N ALA A 100 -5.27 -14.81 -25.62
CA ALA A 100 -5.44 -13.69 -24.71
C ALA A 100 -5.74 -12.41 -25.49
N THR A 101 -6.80 -11.72 -25.12
CA THR A 101 -7.22 -10.44 -25.72
C THR A 101 -6.74 -9.22 -24.96
N VAL A 102 -6.16 -9.47 -23.76
CA VAL A 102 -5.66 -8.42 -22.86
C VAL A 102 -4.35 -8.85 -22.25
N VAL A 103 -3.38 -7.93 -22.21
CA VAL A 103 -2.14 -8.05 -21.44
C VAL A 103 -2.21 -7.13 -20.23
N LEU A 104 -2.01 -7.68 -19.04
CA LEU A 104 -1.90 -6.95 -17.79
C LEU A 104 -0.44 -6.86 -17.39
N ALA A 105 0.12 -5.66 -17.45
CA ALA A 105 1.55 -5.38 -17.30
C ALA A 105 1.83 -4.44 -16.11
N ASP A 106 3.10 -4.26 -15.81
CA ASP A 106 3.60 -3.13 -15.00
C ASP A 106 4.33 -2.12 -15.90
N ASP A 107 4.86 -1.05 -15.29
CA ASP A 107 5.54 0.04 -16.00
C ASP A 107 6.79 -0.37 -16.76
N ASN A 108 7.28 -1.59 -16.55
CA ASN A 108 8.52 -2.04 -17.16
C ASN A 108 8.33 -2.61 -18.57
N ILE A 109 7.09 -2.90 -18.99
CA ILE A 109 6.85 -3.38 -20.37
C ILE A 109 7.34 -2.35 -21.39
N SER A 110 8.06 -2.79 -22.43
CA SER A 110 8.63 -1.85 -23.42
C SER A 110 7.57 -1.27 -24.35
N ASP A 111 7.74 -0.01 -24.76
CA ASP A 111 6.87 0.65 -25.73
C ASP A 111 6.80 -0.12 -27.08
N GLY A 112 7.91 -0.78 -27.44
CA GLY A 112 7.97 -1.61 -28.64
C GLY A 112 7.03 -2.82 -28.52
N THR A 113 7.03 -3.48 -27.39
CA THR A 113 6.13 -4.62 -27.09
C THR A 113 4.67 -4.17 -27.07
N ILE A 114 4.36 -3.03 -26.44
CA ILE A 114 2.99 -2.48 -26.39
C ILE A 114 2.47 -2.29 -27.83
N LYS A 115 3.23 -1.61 -28.68
CA LYS A 115 2.86 -1.39 -30.09
C LYS A 115 2.67 -2.67 -30.87
N SER A 116 3.51 -3.69 -30.62
CA SER A 116 3.38 -4.99 -31.29
C SER A 116 2.12 -5.74 -30.87
N LEU A 117 1.74 -5.68 -29.58
CA LEU A 117 0.52 -6.27 -29.07
C LEU A 117 -0.74 -5.54 -29.58
N GLU A 118 -0.70 -4.21 -29.59
CA GLU A 118 -1.80 -3.39 -30.13
C GLU A 118 -2.03 -3.61 -31.62
N ALA A 119 -0.97 -3.89 -32.40
CA ALA A 119 -1.06 -4.24 -33.81
C ALA A 119 -1.77 -5.60 -34.05
N GLU A 120 -1.82 -6.46 -33.04
CA GLU A 120 -2.55 -7.74 -33.04
C GLU A 120 -3.91 -7.63 -32.31
N ASP A 121 -4.45 -6.41 -32.18
CA ASP A 121 -5.72 -6.10 -31.50
C ASP A 121 -5.75 -6.53 -30.01
N ILE A 122 -4.59 -6.69 -29.38
CA ILE A 122 -4.49 -7.04 -27.94
C ILE A 122 -4.37 -5.77 -27.12
N LYS A 123 -5.32 -5.57 -26.20
CA LYS A 123 -5.32 -4.42 -25.28
C LYS A 123 -4.24 -4.59 -24.22
N VAL A 124 -3.47 -3.53 -23.96
CA VAL A 124 -2.44 -3.53 -22.91
C VAL A 124 -2.85 -2.57 -21.80
N VAL A 125 -2.86 -3.04 -20.56
CA VAL A 125 -3.11 -2.21 -19.37
C VAL A 125 -1.90 -2.29 -18.45
N GLN A 126 -1.33 -1.13 -18.15
CA GLN A 126 -0.19 -0.99 -17.24
C GLN A 126 -0.69 -0.60 -15.84
N PHE A 127 -0.11 -1.24 -14.83
CA PHE A 127 -0.38 -1.00 -13.43
C PHE A 127 0.90 -0.57 -12.71
N HIS A 128 0.84 0.55 -12.02
CA HIS A 128 1.91 0.99 -11.12
C HIS A 128 1.90 0.19 -9.81
N TYR A 129 3.06 -0.02 -9.22
CA TYR A 129 3.13 -0.54 -7.85
C TYR A 129 2.62 0.55 -6.88
N GLY A 130 1.54 0.25 -6.17
CA GLY A 130 0.97 1.15 -5.18
C GLY A 130 1.87 1.27 -3.94
N ASN A 131 2.09 2.49 -3.48
CA ASN A 131 2.79 2.74 -2.22
C ASN A 131 1.83 3.02 -1.06
N THR A 132 0.60 3.41 -1.35
CA THR A 132 -0.44 3.64 -0.34
C THR A 132 -1.52 2.55 -0.39
N LYS A 133 -2.28 2.41 0.71
CA LYS A 133 -3.44 1.52 0.74
C LYS A 133 -4.48 1.87 -0.33
N ASP A 134 -4.65 3.15 -0.63
CA ASP A 134 -5.61 3.62 -1.65
C ASP A 134 -5.14 3.28 -3.07
N ASP A 135 -3.84 3.41 -3.37
CA ASP A 135 -3.26 3.00 -4.65
C ASP A 135 -3.47 1.49 -4.86
N ILE A 136 -3.15 0.68 -3.84
CA ILE A 136 -3.33 -0.77 -3.88
C ILE A 136 -4.80 -1.12 -4.07
N LYS A 137 -5.71 -0.47 -3.35
CA LYS A 137 -7.15 -0.67 -3.50
C LYS A 137 -7.61 -0.38 -4.92
N THR A 138 -7.16 0.74 -5.49
CA THR A 138 -7.47 1.14 -6.87
C THR A 138 -7.01 0.09 -7.87
N THR A 139 -5.81 -0.47 -7.67
CA THR A 139 -5.28 -1.56 -8.51
C THR A 139 -6.16 -2.82 -8.42
N TYR A 140 -6.55 -3.24 -7.21
CA TYR A 140 -7.47 -4.36 -7.01
C TYR A 140 -8.80 -4.15 -7.72
N GLU A 141 -9.43 -3.00 -7.50
CA GLU A 141 -10.73 -2.66 -8.09
C GLU A 141 -10.67 -2.60 -9.63
N SER A 142 -9.59 -2.06 -10.18
CA SER A 142 -9.37 -1.97 -11.62
C SER A 142 -9.20 -3.37 -12.24
N ILE A 143 -8.36 -4.22 -11.66
CA ILE A 143 -8.18 -5.61 -12.11
C ILE A 143 -9.51 -6.37 -12.05
N GLY A 144 -10.23 -6.27 -10.92
CA GLY A 144 -11.53 -6.91 -10.77
C GLY A 144 -12.55 -6.43 -11.81
N SER A 145 -12.57 -5.12 -12.08
CA SER A 145 -13.46 -4.51 -13.07
C SER A 145 -13.16 -5.01 -14.49
N ILE A 146 -11.89 -5.10 -14.89
CA ILE A 146 -11.48 -5.65 -16.19
C ILE A 146 -11.96 -7.10 -16.32
N LEU A 147 -11.75 -7.91 -15.29
CA LEU A 147 -11.99 -9.36 -15.35
C LEU A 147 -13.48 -9.73 -15.25
N ARG A 148 -14.32 -8.94 -14.55
CA ARG A 148 -15.74 -9.29 -14.34
C ARG A 148 -16.64 -8.07 -14.04
N GLY A 149 -16.38 -6.90 -14.58
CA GLY A 149 -17.24 -5.72 -14.41
C GLY A 149 -17.47 -5.36 -12.94
N LYS A 150 -18.69 -4.94 -12.60
CA LYS A 150 -19.06 -4.54 -11.23
C LYS A 150 -18.97 -5.68 -10.21
N GLU A 151 -19.29 -6.90 -10.63
CA GLU A 151 -19.16 -8.09 -9.76
C GLU A 151 -17.68 -8.32 -9.41
N GLY A 152 -16.81 -8.24 -10.44
CA GLY A 152 -15.37 -8.36 -10.27
C GLY A 152 -14.79 -7.28 -9.36
N LYS A 153 -15.25 -6.03 -9.51
CA LYS A 153 -14.88 -4.93 -8.62
C LYS A 153 -15.22 -5.24 -7.16
N LYS A 154 -16.44 -5.67 -6.87
CA LYS A 154 -16.87 -6.04 -5.50
C LYS A 154 -16.05 -7.18 -4.92
N LYS A 155 -15.76 -8.20 -5.75
CA LYS A 155 -14.93 -9.34 -5.31
C LYS A 155 -13.51 -8.89 -5.01
N ALA A 156 -12.93 -8.03 -5.84
CA ALA A 156 -11.60 -7.47 -5.64
C ALA A 156 -11.53 -6.59 -4.38
N GLU A 157 -12.52 -5.73 -4.14
CA GLU A 157 -12.62 -4.94 -2.91
C GLU A 157 -12.71 -5.83 -1.67
N SER A 158 -13.48 -6.92 -1.74
CA SER A 158 -13.58 -7.90 -0.65
C SER A 158 -12.25 -8.60 -0.40
N ALA A 159 -11.52 -8.98 -1.44
CA ALA A 159 -10.21 -9.60 -1.34
C ALA A 159 -9.16 -8.65 -0.76
N TYR A 160 -9.15 -7.39 -1.20
CA TYR A 160 -8.32 -6.33 -0.62
C TYR A 160 -8.57 -6.14 0.87
N ASN A 161 -9.84 -6.00 1.27
CA ASN A 161 -10.20 -5.81 2.68
C ASN A 161 -9.79 -7.02 3.53
N LEU A 162 -9.89 -8.23 2.98
CA LEU A 162 -9.50 -9.45 3.66
C LEU A 162 -7.99 -9.57 3.81
N LEU A 163 -7.23 -9.20 2.78
CA LEU A 163 -5.75 -9.14 2.82
C LEU A 163 -5.27 -8.27 3.98
N PHE A 164 -5.74 -7.01 4.04
CA PHE A 164 -5.30 -6.08 5.08
C PHE A 164 -5.78 -6.51 6.48
N LYS A 165 -6.98 -7.05 6.59
CA LYS A 165 -7.46 -7.64 7.85
C LYS A 165 -6.56 -8.77 8.35
N TYR A 166 -6.04 -9.61 7.45
CA TYR A 166 -5.12 -10.68 7.83
C TYR A 166 -3.76 -10.12 8.25
N LEU A 167 -3.23 -9.16 7.51
CA LEU A 167 -1.99 -8.46 7.88
C LEU A 167 -2.11 -7.81 9.26
N ASP A 168 -3.21 -7.08 9.52
CA ASP A 168 -3.50 -6.47 10.82
C ASP A 168 -3.58 -7.53 11.94
N THR A 169 -4.19 -8.70 11.66
CA THR A 169 -4.27 -9.80 12.63
C THR A 169 -2.88 -10.33 12.99
N TYR A 170 -1.99 -10.52 12.01
CA TYR A 170 -0.62 -10.94 12.28
C TYR A 170 0.15 -9.90 13.09
N LYS A 171 0.04 -8.62 12.70
CA LYS A 171 0.66 -7.51 13.41
C LYS A 171 0.24 -7.48 14.88
N GLU A 172 -1.06 -7.50 15.15
CA GLU A 172 -1.61 -7.47 16.54
C GLU A 172 -1.07 -8.61 17.40
N GLN A 173 -0.96 -9.83 16.88
CA GLN A 173 -0.43 -10.94 17.65
C GLN A 173 1.09 -10.82 17.89
N ALA A 174 1.84 -10.30 16.93
CA ALA A 174 3.29 -10.14 17.01
C ALA A 174 3.71 -8.98 17.93
N GLU A 175 3.03 -7.83 17.85
CA GLU A 175 3.34 -6.62 18.64
C GLU A 175 3.30 -6.85 20.16
N ARG A 176 2.46 -7.77 20.63
CA ARG A 176 2.29 -8.06 22.07
C ARG A 176 3.60 -8.37 22.80
N LYS A 177 4.61 -8.90 22.06
CA LYS A 177 5.90 -9.31 22.64
C LYS A 177 7.09 -8.67 21.97
N ASN A 178 6.92 -8.07 20.80
CA ASN A 178 8.03 -7.73 19.90
C ASN A 178 8.09 -6.26 19.51
N SER A 179 7.19 -5.41 20.01
CA SER A 179 7.17 -3.96 19.71
C SER A 179 8.45 -3.21 20.07
N GLU A 180 9.27 -3.75 20.97
CA GLU A 180 10.57 -3.19 21.34
C GLU A 180 11.76 -3.78 20.56
N LYS A 181 11.52 -4.73 19.65
CA LYS A 181 12.53 -5.32 18.79
C LYS A 181 12.77 -4.50 17.55
N PHE A 182 13.99 -4.48 17.06
CA PHE A 182 14.38 -3.77 15.86
C PHE A 182 14.64 -4.72 14.71
N MET A 183 14.11 -4.38 13.54
CA MET A 183 14.33 -5.09 12.27
C MET A 183 14.89 -4.14 11.23
N ILE A 184 15.80 -4.63 10.40
CA ILE A 184 16.26 -3.94 9.20
C ILE A 184 16.14 -4.87 7.99
N TYR A 185 15.65 -4.33 6.87
CA TYR A 185 15.76 -4.98 5.55
C TYR A 185 16.95 -4.38 4.80
N VAL A 186 17.72 -5.22 4.14
CA VAL A 186 18.88 -4.78 3.35
C VAL A 186 18.94 -5.48 1.99
N SER A 187 19.25 -4.71 0.97
CA SER A 187 19.44 -5.19 -0.41
C SER A 187 20.66 -4.51 -1.06
N GLY A 188 21.27 -5.18 -2.03
CA GLY A 188 22.42 -4.67 -2.78
C GLY A 188 23.74 -5.35 -2.47
N THR A 189 24.65 -5.33 -3.43
CA THR A 189 26.01 -5.89 -3.34
C THR A 189 27.11 -4.83 -3.44
N GLY A 190 26.74 -3.63 -3.91
CA GLY A 190 27.56 -2.41 -3.90
C GLY A 190 27.12 -1.51 -2.75
N PRO A 191 26.48 -0.37 -3.00
CA PRO A 191 25.73 0.32 -1.97
C PRO A 191 24.64 -0.60 -1.42
N ILE A 192 24.62 -0.79 -0.09
CA ILE A 192 23.54 -1.51 0.57
C ILE A 192 22.44 -0.49 0.81
N VAL A 193 21.22 -0.83 0.42
CA VAL A 193 20.03 -0.01 0.62
C VAL A 193 19.07 -0.68 1.60
N THR A 194 18.35 0.13 2.36
CA THR A 194 17.26 -0.30 3.23
C THR A 194 15.92 0.27 2.74
N VAL A 195 14.84 -0.05 3.42
CA VAL A 195 13.52 0.49 3.11
C VAL A 195 13.44 1.96 3.52
N VAL A 196 12.60 2.71 2.83
CA VAL A 196 12.30 4.10 3.17
C VAL A 196 10.85 4.21 3.60
N ASN A 197 10.55 5.23 4.41
CA ASN A 197 9.18 5.56 4.79
C ASN A 197 8.31 5.76 3.54
N GLU A 198 7.01 5.48 3.66
CA GLU A 198 6.02 5.59 2.58
C GLU A 198 6.17 4.57 1.42
N SER A 199 7.19 3.70 1.44
CA SER A 199 7.27 2.59 0.51
C SER A 199 6.36 1.44 0.96
N TRP A 200 5.83 0.69 -0.02
CA TRP A 200 5.15 -0.57 0.29
C TRP A 200 6.01 -1.54 1.10
N TYR A 201 7.31 -1.58 0.82
CA TYR A 201 8.26 -2.42 1.57
C TYR A 201 8.27 -2.11 3.07
N TYR A 202 8.31 -0.82 3.41
CA TYR A 202 8.23 -0.39 4.81
C TYR A 202 6.90 -0.78 5.43
N GLN A 203 5.79 -0.46 4.77
CA GLN A 203 4.44 -0.78 5.26
C GLN A 203 4.28 -2.28 5.48
N LEU A 204 4.76 -3.12 4.54
CA LEU A 204 4.70 -4.56 4.70
C LEU A 204 5.52 -5.03 5.91
N LEU A 205 6.76 -4.55 6.07
CA LEU A 205 7.60 -4.93 7.21
C LEU A 205 7.02 -4.47 8.56
N ASP A 206 6.32 -3.34 8.59
CA ASP A 206 5.64 -2.83 9.79
C ASP A 206 4.56 -3.80 10.29
N TYR A 207 3.95 -4.60 9.40
CA TYR A 207 3.05 -5.68 9.80
C TYR A 207 3.74 -6.84 10.54
N SER A 208 5.06 -6.82 10.64
CA SER A 208 5.78 -7.77 11.51
C SER A 208 5.60 -7.48 13.01
N GLY A 209 5.09 -6.31 13.39
CA GLY A 209 4.94 -5.92 14.80
C GLY A 209 6.27 -5.60 15.50
N THR A 210 7.33 -5.28 14.75
CA THR A 210 8.63 -4.83 15.23
C THR A 210 8.89 -3.40 14.76
N ARG A 211 9.90 -2.73 15.35
CA ARG A 211 10.36 -1.42 14.87
C ARG A 211 11.26 -1.61 13.63
N VAL A 212 10.82 -1.09 12.49
CA VAL A 212 11.58 -1.17 11.25
C VAL A 212 12.59 -0.04 11.18
N ILE A 213 13.89 -0.39 11.06
CA ILE A 213 14.95 0.58 10.79
C ILE A 213 14.88 0.91 9.30
N MET A 214 14.78 2.19 8.99
CA MET A 214 14.65 2.71 7.63
C MET A 214 15.76 3.70 7.29
N GLY A 215 16.05 3.84 6.00
CA GLY A 215 16.88 4.92 5.47
C GLY A 215 16.08 6.22 5.35
N SER A 216 16.76 7.31 5.02
CA SER A 216 16.08 8.54 4.65
C SER A 216 15.53 8.42 3.22
N LEU A 217 14.46 9.17 2.91
CA LEU A 217 13.91 9.22 1.56
C LEU A 217 14.95 9.71 0.51
N ASN A 218 15.86 10.55 0.95
CA ASN A 218 16.91 11.11 0.09
C ASN A 218 18.14 10.22 -0.04
N ASP A 219 18.35 9.31 0.90
CA ASP A 219 19.46 8.37 0.89
C ASP A 219 19.03 7.06 1.58
N PRO A 220 18.57 6.08 0.81
CA PRO A 220 18.22 4.77 1.35
C PRO A 220 19.45 3.92 1.67
N THR A 221 20.67 4.42 1.40
CA THR A 221 21.89 3.65 1.65
C THR A 221 22.13 3.49 3.15
N VAL A 222 22.70 2.36 3.50
CA VAL A 222 23.14 2.05 4.85
C VAL A 222 24.51 1.38 4.78
N SER A 223 25.46 1.88 5.53
CA SER A 223 26.77 1.24 5.66
C SER A 223 26.71 0.05 6.61
N ILE A 224 27.66 -0.88 6.45
CA ILE A 224 27.80 -2.03 7.38
C ILE A 224 28.12 -1.55 8.80
N GLY A 225 28.82 -0.42 8.94
CA GLY A 225 29.09 0.22 10.22
C GLY A 225 27.80 0.68 10.92
N GLU A 226 26.92 1.35 10.20
CA GLU A 226 25.62 1.78 10.72
C GLU A 226 24.74 0.58 11.08
N ILE A 227 24.72 -0.48 10.27
CA ILE A 227 24.01 -1.73 10.63
C ILE A 227 24.52 -2.28 11.96
N ALA A 228 25.85 -2.26 12.19
CA ALA A 228 26.43 -2.72 13.43
C ALA A 228 26.09 -1.80 14.62
N GLU A 229 26.07 -0.49 14.40
CA GLU A 229 25.70 0.51 15.40
C GLU A 229 24.22 0.40 15.80
N PHE A 230 23.31 0.24 14.85
CA PHE A 230 21.90 -0.02 15.11
C PHE A 230 21.67 -1.33 15.87
N ASN A 231 22.55 -2.31 15.66
CA ASN A 231 22.50 -3.62 16.30
C ASN A 231 21.09 -4.23 16.29
N PRO A 232 20.47 -4.40 15.11
CA PRO A 232 19.09 -4.87 15.00
C PRO A 232 18.95 -6.29 15.55
N ASP A 233 17.78 -6.61 16.10
CA ASP A 233 17.45 -7.95 16.54
C ASP A 233 17.27 -8.89 15.33
N PHE A 234 16.75 -8.34 14.21
CA PHE A 234 16.45 -9.10 12.98
C PHE A 234 17.00 -8.41 11.74
N LEU A 235 17.64 -9.22 10.87
CA LEU A 235 18.13 -8.83 9.56
C LEU A 235 17.36 -9.59 8.48
N ILE A 236 16.57 -8.89 7.68
CA ILE A 236 15.95 -9.43 6.46
C ILE A 236 16.81 -8.98 5.28
N TYR A 237 17.14 -9.88 4.37
CA TYR A 237 18.12 -9.60 3.32
C TYR A 237 17.79 -10.24 1.98
N ASP A 238 18.21 -9.57 0.92
CA ASP A 238 18.14 -10.07 -0.45
C ASP A 238 19.30 -11.04 -0.74
N LYS A 239 19.13 -11.88 -1.77
CA LYS A 239 19.96 -13.05 -2.14
C LYS A 239 21.48 -12.88 -1.99
N ASN A 240 22.03 -11.76 -2.43
CA ASN A 240 23.47 -11.57 -2.45
C ASN A 240 24.01 -10.71 -1.31
N THR A 241 23.16 -9.98 -0.63
CA THR A 241 23.52 -8.98 0.38
C THR A 241 24.14 -9.61 1.64
N TYR A 242 23.62 -10.76 2.07
CA TYR A 242 24.08 -11.40 3.30
C TYR A 242 25.58 -11.78 3.27
N LYS A 243 26.07 -12.23 2.11
CA LYS A 243 27.50 -12.57 1.95
C LYS A 243 28.41 -11.35 2.15
N THR A 244 27.95 -10.18 1.73
CA THR A 244 28.67 -8.92 1.88
C THR A 244 28.76 -8.49 3.35
N ILE A 245 27.71 -8.77 4.13
CA ILE A 245 27.59 -8.33 5.54
C ILE A 245 28.20 -9.32 6.52
N LYS A 246 27.81 -10.59 6.46
CA LYS A 246 28.09 -11.59 7.51
C LYS A 246 29.55 -11.82 7.85
N ASN A 247 30.46 -11.57 6.90
CA ASN A 247 31.91 -11.80 7.10
C ASN A 247 32.67 -10.56 7.60
N ARG A 248 31.97 -9.45 7.84
CA ARG A 248 32.61 -8.22 8.35
C ARG A 248 32.76 -8.28 9.86
N THR A 249 33.95 -7.95 10.33
CA THR A 249 34.30 -8.01 11.76
C THR A 249 33.33 -7.19 12.61
N VAL A 250 32.94 -6.01 12.15
CA VAL A 250 32.08 -5.08 12.89
C VAL A 250 30.67 -5.62 13.20
N VAL A 251 30.18 -6.64 12.48
CA VAL A 251 28.84 -7.21 12.71
C VAL A 251 28.86 -8.54 13.47
N GLN A 252 30.04 -9.09 13.82
CA GLN A 252 30.14 -10.43 14.43
C GLN A 252 29.42 -10.53 15.77
N GLU A 253 29.29 -9.43 16.50
CA GLU A 253 28.64 -9.38 17.81
C GLU A 253 27.16 -8.93 17.69
N CYS A 254 26.68 -8.59 16.47
CA CYS A 254 25.30 -8.14 16.28
C CYS A 254 24.30 -9.22 16.65
N LYS A 255 23.17 -8.80 17.23
CA LYS A 255 22.11 -9.69 17.71
C LYS A 255 21.58 -10.61 16.62
N PHE A 256 21.38 -10.11 15.39
CA PHE A 256 20.87 -10.91 14.27
C PHE A 256 21.79 -12.09 13.88
N LEU A 257 23.12 -12.00 14.12
CA LEU A 257 24.07 -13.11 13.95
C LEU A 257 24.12 -14.02 15.17
N THR A 258 24.32 -13.43 16.35
CA THR A 258 24.55 -14.19 17.59
C THR A 258 23.32 -14.93 18.09
N LYS A 259 22.11 -14.40 17.78
CA LYS A 259 20.82 -14.99 18.18
C LYS A 259 20.05 -15.65 17.01
N GLY A 260 20.64 -15.70 15.82
CA GLY A 260 20.04 -16.34 14.65
C GLY A 260 18.83 -15.55 14.05
N GLY A 261 18.75 -14.25 14.31
CA GLY A 261 17.68 -13.38 13.85
C GLY A 261 17.85 -12.93 12.40
N ASN A 262 18.08 -13.84 11.44
CA ASN A 262 18.27 -13.45 10.05
C ASN A 262 17.43 -14.31 9.08
N LEU A 263 16.88 -13.68 8.05
CA LEU A 263 16.01 -14.31 7.06
C LEU A 263 16.28 -13.76 5.65
N ARG A 264 16.51 -14.66 4.71
CA ARG A 264 16.53 -14.28 3.30
C ARG A 264 15.11 -14.10 2.78
N LEU A 265 14.85 -12.92 2.24
CA LEU A 265 13.61 -12.59 1.56
C LEU A 265 13.93 -11.59 0.43
N ASP A 266 13.97 -12.10 -0.79
CA ASP A 266 14.38 -11.31 -1.95
C ASP A 266 13.34 -10.21 -2.22
N LYS A 267 13.79 -9.01 -2.64
CA LYS A 267 12.91 -7.84 -2.84
C LYS A 267 11.77 -8.11 -3.82
N GLU A 268 11.99 -9.02 -4.78
CA GLU A 268 10.97 -9.39 -5.77
C GLU A 268 9.75 -10.06 -5.13
N TYR A 269 9.91 -10.70 -3.97
CA TYR A 269 8.80 -11.22 -3.17
C TYR A 269 8.16 -10.14 -2.29
N LEU A 270 9.00 -9.28 -1.69
CA LEU A 270 8.52 -8.23 -0.80
C LEU A 270 7.66 -7.16 -1.51
N LYS A 271 7.86 -6.96 -2.81
CA LYS A 271 7.09 -5.97 -3.56
C LYS A 271 5.66 -6.42 -3.88
N LEU A 272 5.34 -7.72 -3.76
CA LEU A 272 4.05 -8.28 -4.14
C LEU A 272 2.96 -7.89 -3.14
N GLN A 273 1.78 -7.56 -3.64
CA GLN A 273 0.69 -6.91 -2.91
C GLN A 273 -0.58 -7.79 -2.85
N GLY A 274 -0.43 -9.08 -3.09
CA GLY A 274 -1.50 -10.07 -3.02
C GLY A 274 -1.25 -11.10 -1.91
N THR A 275 -1.54 -12.36 -2.20
CA THR A 275 -1.38 -13.50 -1.27
C THR A 275 0.04 -13.64 -0.72
N THR A 276 1.04 -13.32 -1.54
CA THR A 276 2.45 -13.37 -1.16
C THR A 276 2.81 -12.42 -0.01
N ALA A 277 2.11 -11.29 0.12
CA ALA A 277 2.31 -10.37 1.25
C ALA A 277 2.04 -11.05 2.60
N ILE A 278 0.95 -11.84 2.70
CA ILE A 278 0.62 -12.61 3.91
C ILE A 278 1.70 -13.66 4.20
N GLU A 279 2.15 -14.38 3.16
CA GLU A 279 3.19 -15.39 3.32
C GLU A 279 4.51 -14.79 3.81
N ASN A 280 4.87 -13.61 3.30
CA ASN A 280 6.08 -12.91 3.71
C ASN A 280 6.00 -12.52 5.20
N ILE A 281 4.89 -11.94 5.64
CA ILE A 281 4.71 -11.57 7.06
C ILE A 281 4.72 -12.80 7.95
N ARG A 282 4.06 -13.89 7.56
CA ARG A 282 4.12 -15.17 8.30
C ARG A 282 5.56 -15.68 8.43
N LYS A 283 6.35 -15.65 7.36
CA LYS A 283 7.78 -16.07 7.37
C LYS A 283 8.60 -15.18 8.31
N ILE A 284 8.39 -13.87 8.26
CA ILE A 284 9.11 -12.90 9.09
C ILE A 284 8.77 -13.12 10.57
N ILE A 285 7.50 -13.16 10.93
CA ILE A 285 7.09 -13.34 12.33
C ILE A 285 7.52 -14.72 12.85
N ASN A 286 7.44 -15.76 12.02
CA ASN A 286 7.87 -17.12 12.37
C ASN A 286 9.37 -17.22 12.70
N LEU A 287 10.18 -16.27 12.26
CA LEU A 287 11.60 -16.18 12.62
C LEU A 287 11.79 -16.01 14.13
N TYR A 288 10.88 -15.32 14.81
CA TYR A 288 11.05 -14.90 16.19
C TYR A 288 9.85 -15.17 17.12
N ASP A 289 8.64 -15.37 16.59
CA ASP A 289 7.44 -15.66 17.40
C ASP A 289 6.47 -16.60 16.68
N LYS A 290 6.75 -17.89 16.74
CA LYS A 290 5.91 -18.96 16.15
C LYS A 290 4.50 -18.98 16.78
N ASP A 291 4.41 -18.70 18.08
CA ASP A 291 3.14 -18.70 18.80
C ASP A 291 2.21 -17.59 18.27
N ALA A 292 2.76 -16.41 17.92
CA ALA A 292 1.99 -15.33 17.32
C ALA A 292 1.42 -15.75 15.95
N VAL A 293 2.22 -16.45 15.12
CA VAL A 293 1.75 -16.98 13.84
C VAL A 293 0.63 -17.99 14.05
N GLU A 294 0.78 -18.97 14.95
CA GLU A 294 -0.24 -19.98 15.23
C GLU A 294 -1.55 -19.35 15.73
N LYS A 295 -1.46 -18.34 16.60
CA LYS A 295 -2.64 -17.60 17.08
C LYS A 295 -3.34 -16.84 15.98
N ALA A 296 -2.59 -16.12 15.13
CA ALA A 296 -3.14 -15.39 13.99
C ALA A 296 -3.81 -16.36 13.01
N ASP A 297 -3.14 -17.46 12.64
CA ASP A 297 -3.69 -18.51 11.77
C ASP A 297 -5.03 -19.08 12.32
N ASN A 298 -5.11 -19.34 13.62
CA ASN A 298 -6.32 -19.83 14.27
C ASN A 298 -7.45 -18.79 14.27
N ILE A 299 -7.15 -17.51 14.50
CA ILE A 299 -8.15 -16.42 14.43
C ILE A 299 -8.70 -16.31 13.01
N ILE A 300 -7.83 -16.31 12.00
CA ILE A 300 -8.19 -16.21 10.58
C ILE A 300 -9.08 -17.40 10.18
N LYS A 301 -8.67 -18.63 10.54
CA LYS A 301 -9.43 -19.85 10.25
C LYS A 301 -10.83 -19.82 10.88
N ASN A 302 -10.94 -19.41 12.15
CA ASN A 302 -12.22 -19.36 12.86
C ASN A 302 -13.17 -18.30 12.28
N GLN A 303 -12.63 -17.19 11.76
CA GLN A 303 -13.43 -16.17 11.07
C GLN A 303 -13.99 -16.71 9.75
N GLY A 304 -13.20 -17.45 8.97
CA GLY A 304 -13.64 -18.12 7.75
C GLY A 304 -14.78 -19.13 8.03
N THR A 305 -14.64 -19.94 9.07
CA THR A 305 -15.67 -20.94 9.45
C THR A 305 -16.99 -20.31 9.87
N LYS A 306 -16.94 -19.18 10.62
CA LYS A 306 -18.15 -18.44 11.00
C LYS A 306 -18.89 -17.84 9.82
N ALA A 307 -18.16 -17.29 8.83
CA ALA A 307 -18.76 -16.76 7.61
C ALA A 307 -19.50 -17.85 6.83
N THR A 308 -18.90 -19.05 6.72
CA THR A 308 -19.51 -20.21 6.03
C THR A 308 -20.76 -20.69 6.78
N THR A 309 -20.74 -20.77 8.11
CA THR A 309 -21.87 -21.22 8.93
C THR A 309 -23.04 -20.23 8.85
N THR A 310 -22.75 -18.92 8.82
CA THR A 310 -23.79 -17.88 8.70
C THR A 310 -24.42 -17.89 7.30
N ALA A 311 -23.65 -18.10 6.25
CA ALA A 311 -24.16 -18.23 4.88
C ALA A 311 -25.05 -19.48 4.72
N THR A 312 -24.65 -20.61 5.34
CA THR A 312 -25.44 -21.86 5.31
C THR A 312 -26.73 -21.72 6.14
N ALA A 313 -26.70 -20.99 7.25
CA ALA A 313 -27.88 -20.73 8.08
C ALA A 313 -28.88 -19.78 7.39
N SER A 314 -28.37 -18.76 6.68
CA SER A 314 -29.20 -17.84 5.88
C SER A 314 -29.90 -18.55 4.73
N ASN A 315 -29.24 -19.48 4.05
CA ASN A 315 -29.85 -20.27 2.97
C ASN A 315 -30.88 -21.31 3.46
N LYS A 316 -30.85 -21.68 4.75
CA LYS A 316 -31.81 -22.65 5.33
C LYS A 316 -33.10 -21.97 5.85
N ALA A 317 -33.06 -20.65 6.04
CA ALA A 317 -34.21 -19.86 6.52
C ALA A 317 -35.15 -19.37 5.41
N THR A 318 -34.80 -19.56 4.12
CA THR A 318 -35.58 -19.03 2.97
C THR A 318 -36.44 -20.10 2.28
N THR A 319 -36.62 -21.29 2.86
CA THR A 319 -37.51 -22.32 2.29
C THR A 319 -38.59 -22.72 3.29
N THR A 320 -39.48 -21.78 3.62
CA THR A 320 -40.79 -22.11 4.16
C THR A 320 -41.80 -21.14 3.55
N VAL A 321 -42.38 -21.58 2.44
CA VAL A 321 -43.54 -20.93 1.80
C VAL A 321 -44.75 -21.25 2.67
N SER A 322 -45.43 -20.23 3.15
CA SER A 322 -46.81 -20.32 3.56
C SER A 322 -47.59 -19.21 2.89
N SER A 323 -48.44 -19.66 1.99
CA SER A 323 -49.51 -18.91 1.35
C SER A 323 -50.54 -18.46 2.35
N THR A 324 -50.87 -17.17 2.43
CA THR A 324 -52.24 -16.70 2.75
C THR A 324 -52.46 -15.25 2.26
N THR A 325 -53.33 -15.16 1.32
CA THR A 325 -54.34 -14.17 0.94
C THR A 325 -54.27 -12.71 1.41
N VAL A 326 -54.31 -11.87 0.39
CA VAL A 326 -54.74 -10.47 0.21
C VAL A 326 -55.77 -9.93 1.21
N LYS A 327 -55.51 -8.70 1.71
CA LYS A 327 -56.55 -7.64 1.76
C LYS A 327 -55.90 -6.24 1.75
N GLU A 328 -56.31 -5.45 0.78
CA GLU A 328 -56.11 -4.02 0.63
C GLU A 328 -56.71 -3.22 1.79
N SER A 329 -56.08 -2.16 2.19
CA SER A 329 -56.80 -0.89 2.43
C SER A 329 -55.87 0.31 2.42
N SER A 330 -56.29 1.28 1.67
CA SER A 330 -55.76 2.61 1.42
C SER A 330 -55.85 3.54 2.66
N SER A 331 -54.93 4.47 2.84
CA SER A 331 -55.22 5.93 2.85
C SER A 331 -54.04 6.77 3.39
N SER A 332 -53.68 7.73 2.54
CA SER A 332 -53.59 9.18 2.76
C SER A 332 -52.51 9.77 3.66
N ALA A 333 -51.62 10.41 2.95
CA ALA A 333 -50.97 11.72 3.14
C ALA A 333 -51.20 12.56 4.40
N LYS A 334 -50.13 13.15 4.93
CA LYS A 334 -50.03 14.63 5.08
C LYS A 334 -48.62 15.08 5.50
N ALA A 335 -48.18 16.13 4.80
CA ALA A 335 -46.95 16.88 5.05
C ALA A 335 -47.13 17.90 6.20
N ALA A 336 -46.03 18.30 6.82
CA ALA A 336 -45.75 19.65 7.35
C ALA A 336 -44.39 19.56 8.07
N ALA A 337 -43.37 20.24 7.63
CA ALA A 337 -42.95 21.65 7.75
C ALA A 337 -42.11 21.93 9.02
N THR A 338 -40.86 22.25 8.74
CA THR A 338 -40.02 23.35 9.27
C THR A 338 -40.10 23.73 10.74
N THR A 339 -38.96 23.71 11.44
CA THR A 339 -38.45 24.89 12.19
C THR A 339 -37.00 24.71 12.64
N THR A 340 -36.19 25.73 12.31
CA THR A 340 -34.89 26.03 12.94
C THR A 340 -35.15 26.84 14.23
N PRO A 341 -34.30 26.79 15.23
CA PRO A 341 -33.88 27.97 15.94
C PRO A 341 -32.36 28.03 16.20
N LYS A 342 -31.75 29.07 15.72
CA LYS A 342 -31.24 30.32 16.37
C LYS A 342 -30.29 30.13 17.56
N ALA A 343 -29.11 30.69 17.36
CA ALA A 343 -27.97 30.82 18.26
C ALA A 343 -28.30 31.50 19.59
N THR A 344 -27.59 31.11 20.64
CA THR A 344 -27.41 31.92 21.84
C THR A 344 -25.93 31.94 22.24
N LYS A 345 -25.47 33.17 22.40
CA LYS A 345 -24.16 33.61 22.86
C LYS A 345 -24.16 33.59 24.38
N THR A 346 -23.10 33.12 25.04
CA THR A 346 -22.81 33.51 26.43
C THR A 346 -21.30 33.43 26.69
N THR A 347 -20.78 34.52 26.96
CA THR A 347 -19.72 35.28 27.61
C THR A 347 -18.83 34.53 28.59
N GLN A 348 -17.56 34.80 28.43
CA GLN A 348 -16.33 34.73 29.25
C GLN A 348 -16.46 34.48 30.75
N THR A 349 -15.49 33.68 31.28
CA THR A 349 -14.81 34.11 32.52
C THR A 349 -13.33 33.65 32.47
N ASN A 350 -12.46 34.64 32.72
CA ASN A 350 -11.01 34.49 32.88
C ASN A 350 -10.67 33.75 34.17
N THR A 351 -9.66 32.88 34.11
CA THR A 351 -8.84 32.61 35.31
C THR A 351 -7.37 32.61 34.90
N THR A 352 -6.67 33.58 35.39
CA THR A 352 -5.23 33.78 35.30
C THR A 352 -4.51 32.76 36.17
N THR A 353 -3.55 32.03 35.62
CA THR A 353 -2.50 31.44 36.42
C THR A 353 -1.15 31.71 35.76
N ASN A 354 -0.32 32.44 36.48
CA ASN A 354 1.05 32.76 36.17
C ASN A 354 1.87 31.50 35.92
N GLN A 355 2.60 31.46 34.78
CA GLN A 355 3.84 30.72 34.70
C GLN A 355 4.92 31.55 34.02
N THR A 356 6.00 31.54 34.67
CA THR A 356 7.30 32.17 34.54
C THR A 356 7.78 32.28 33.08
N ALA A 357 8.06 33.50 32.68
CA ALA A 357 8.70 33.86 31.44
C ALA A 357 10.12 33.25 31.38
N SER A 358 10.33 32.30 30.51
CA SER A 358 11.65 31.99 29.97
C SER A 358 11.88 32.95 28.79
N THR A 359 12.75 33.89 28.96
CA THR A 359 13.18 34.83 27.92
C THR A 359 13.98 34.06 26.86
N THR A 360 13.30 33.58 25.81
CA THR A 360 13.97 33.14 24.59
C THR A 360 14.12 34.35 23.67
N LYS A 361 15.38 34.66 23.36
CA LYS A 361 15.82 35.65 22.39
C LYS A 361 15.12 35.41 21.04
N PRO A 362 14.67 36.40 20.28
CA PRO A 362 14.04 36.22 18.99
C PRO A 362 14.98 35.47 18.02
N SER A 363 14.48 34.38 17.45
CA SER A 363 15.17 33.63 16.41
C SER A 363 15.12 34.40 15.09
N THR A 364 16.23 34.57 14.42
CA THR A 364 16.28 35.28 13.14
C THR A 364 15.86 34.37 11.99
N LYS A 365 15.43 34.94 10.84
CA LYS A 365 15.14 34.20 9.59
C LYS A 365 16.20 33.13 9.28
N TYR A 366 17.46 33.43 9.59
CA TYR A 366 18.60 32.54 9.38
C TYR A 366 18.58 31.33 10.32
N GLU A 367 18.17 31.52 11.56
CA GLU A 367 18.08 30.47 12.58
C GLU A 367 16.96 29.46 12.25
N LEU A 368 15.78 29.95 11.75
CA LEU A 368 14.71 29.08 11.32
C LEU A 368 15.08 28.22 10.10
N GLN A 369 15.73 28.79 9.08
CA GLN A 369 16.21 28.00 7.94
C GLN A 369 17.30 27.00 8.36
N SER A 370 18.14 27.36 9.31
CA SER A 370 19.16 26.49 9.88
C SER A 370 18.55 25.31 10.65
N LYS A 371 17.43 25.52 11.35
CA LYS A 371 16.69 24.44 12.02
C LYS A 371 16.32 23.32 11.07
N TYR A 372 15.98 23.64 9.82
CA TYR A 372 15.60 22.66 8.78
C TYR A 372 16.76 22.32 7.83
N ASN A 373 17.99 22.72 8.17
CA ASN A 373 19.21 22.47 7.39
C ASN A 373 19.11 22.86 5.91
N VAL A 374 18.49 24.01 5.63
CA VAL A 374 18.29 24.55 4.26
C VAL A 374 18.66 26.01 4.15
N ASN A 375 19.08 26.39 2.94
CA ASN A 375 19.24 27.79 2.52
C ASN A 375 18.58 27.94 1.14
N PHE A 376 17.45 28.65 1.07
CA PHE A 376 16.68 28.84 -0.14
C PHE A 376 17.29 29.92 -1.03
N THR A 377 18.20 29.51 -1.92
CA THR A 377 18.73 30.34 -3.01
C THR A 377 17.81 30.25 -4.24
N GLY A 378 17.98 31.14 -5.22
CA GLY A 378 17.24 31.06 -6.49
C GLY A 378 17.37 29.69 -7.16
N SER A 379 18.58 29.12 -7.23
CA SER A 379 18.82 27.78 -7.79
C SER A 379 18.18 26.66 -6.96
N ALA A 380 18.08 26.82 -5.63
CA ALA A 380 17.37 25.87 -4.77
C ALA A 380 15.88 25.86 -5.12
N ILE A 381 15.27 27.05 -5.26
CA ILE A 381 13.85 27.20 -5.63
C ILE A 381 13.59 26.62 -7.03
N ASP A 382 14.47 26.89 -8.00
CA ASP A 382 14.37 26.36 -9.35
C ASP A 382 14.46 24.83 -9.41
N SER A 383 15.09 24.21 -8.39
CA SER A 383 15.17 22.74 -8.26
C SER A 383 13.90 22.11 -7.69
N MET A 384 13.01 22.88 -7.04
CA MET A 384 11.79 22.39 -6.40
C MET A 384 10.68 22.16 -7.44
N LYS A 385 10.86 21.15 -8.27
CA LYS A 385 9.92 20.79 -9.35
C LYS A 385 9.02 19.64 -8.94
N LYS A 386 7.82 19.60 -9.54
CA LYS A 386 6.90 18.46 -9.42
C LYS A 386 7.62 17.20 -9.92
N ASP A 387 7.34 16.07 -9.29
CA ASP A 387 7.83 14.73 -9.65
C ASP A 387 9.32 14.44 -9.39
N LYS A 388 10.00 15.28 -8.60
CA LYS A 388 11.36 14.99 -8.12
C LYS A 388 11.45 15.18 -6.62
N GLU A 389 12.00 14.20 -5.92
CA GLU A 389 12.35 14.34 -4.52
C GLU A 389 13.41 15.43 -4.33
N ASN A 390 13.19 16.29 -3.35
CA ASN A 390 14.02 17.46 -3.14
C ASN A 390 14.07 17.84 -1.66
N LYS A 391 15.29 17.93 -1.10
CA LYS A 391 15.49 18.31 0.30
C LYS A 391 14.86 19.66 0.68
N TYR A 392 14.74 20.59 -0.26
CA TYR A 392 14.11 21.89 -0.02
C TYR A 392 12.59 21.77 0.04
N ILE A 393 12.00 20.85 -0.74
CA ILE A 393 10.57 20.52 -0.64
C ILE A 393 10.31 19.86 0.72
N LYS A 394 11.16 18.94 1.15
CA LYS A 394 11.06 18.28 2.45
C LYS A 394 11.08 19.29 3.60
N ALA A 395 12.07 20.18 3.63
CA ALA A 395 12.14 21.23 4.63
C ALA A 395 10.91 22.18 4.62
N MET A 396 10.37 22.47 3.43
CA MET A 396 9.12 23.21 3.28
C MET A 396 7.93 22.44 3.88
N GLN A 397 7.83 21.15 3.64
CA GLN A 397 6.79 20.28 4.22
C GLN A 397 6.93 20.18 5.74
N GLU A 398 8.13 20.00 6.27
CA GLU A 398 8.42 20.01 7.71
C GLU A 398 7.93 21.30 8.36
N ARG A 399 8.21 22.45 7.74
CA ARG A 399 7.74 23.74 8.25
C ARG A 399 6.22 23.91 8.13
N LEU A 400 5.60 23.44 7.05
CA LEU A 400 4.14 23.41 6.90
C LEU A 400 3.50 22.52 7.95
N SER A 401 4.13 21.41 8.32
CA SER A 401 3.69 20.49 9.37
C SER A 401 3.79 21.15 10.75
N ASP A 402 4.92 21.78 11.08
CA ASP A 402 5.08 22.56 12.33
C ASP A 402 4.02 23.65 12.50
N LEU A 403 3.52 24.17 11.38
CA LEU A 403 2.45 25.18 11.36
C LEU A 403 1.03 24.57 11.25
N GLY A 404 0.90 23.25 11.20
CA GLY A 404 -0.37 22.54 11.17
C GLY A 404 -1.09 22.51 9.82
N TYR A 405 -0.46 22.87 8.71
CA TYR A 405 -1.06 22.86 7.37
C TYR A 405 -1.05 21.50 6.67
N ILE A 406 -0.13 20.61 7.07
CA ILE A 406 0.02 19.26 6.54
C ILE A 406 0.38 18.33 7.70
N ASP A 407 -0.08 17.10 7.65
CA ASP A 407 0.29 16.08 8.63
C ASP A 407 1.76 15.65 8.41
N GLU A 408 2.47 15.30 9.49
CA GLU A 408 3.86 14.86 9.44
C GLU A 408 4.09 13.65 8.54
N HIS A 409 3.07 12.80 8.38
CA HIS A 409 3.09 11.65 7.48
C HIS A 409 3.24 12.03 5.99
N TYR A 410 3.01 13.28 5.61
CA TYR A 410 3.13 13.77 4.24
C TYR A 410 4.42 14.55 3.97
N ILE A 411 5.43 14.42 4.83
CA ILE A 411 6.77 15.04 4.65
C ILE A 411 7.61 14.13 3.74
N THR A 412 7.35 14.17 2.45
CA THR A 412 7.88 13.22 1.46
C THR A 412 9.06 13.74 0.65
N GLY A 413 9.28 15.05 0.64
CA GLY A 413 10.23 15.68 -0.27
C GLY A 413 9.72 15.88 -1.71
N TYR A 414 8.48 15.42 -2.02
CA TYR A 414 7.84 15.61 -3.33
C TYR A 414 6.80 16.72 -3.29
N LEU A 415 6.76 17.53 -4.35
CA LEU A 415 5.74 18.56 -4.52
C LEU A 415 4.46 17.96 -5.12
N GLY A 416 3.80 17.10 -4.34
CA GLY A 416 2.53 16.46 -4.69
C GLY A 416 1.32 17.35 -4.42
N ASP A 417 0.14 16.87 -4.84
CA ASP A 417 -1.11 17.62 -4.76
C ASP A 417 -1.51 18.00 -3.31
N LEU A 418 -1.20 17.14 -2.32
CA LEU A 418 -1.41 17.43 -0.90
C LEU A 418 -0.51 18.56 -0.41
N THR A 419 0.76 18.57 -0.81
CA THR A 419 1.68 19.68 -0.49
C THR A 419 1.24 20.98 -1.14
N ILE A 420 0.78 20.92 -2.39
CA ILE A 420 0.24 22.09 -3.11
C ILE A 420 -1.03 22.61 -2.41
N ALA A 421 -1.91 21.73 -1.96
CA ALA A 421 -3.12 22.11 -1.22
C ALA A 421 -2.78 22.75 0.14
N ALA A 422 -1.82 22.18 0.89
CA ALA A 422 -1.32 22.76 2.14
C ALA A 422 -0.71 24.14 1.91
N LEU A 423 0.09 24.28 0.85
CA LEU A 423 0.71 25.56 0.47
C LEU A 423 -0.33 26.61 0.11
N LYS A 424 -1.40 26.27 -0.61
CA LYS A 424 -2.52 27.18 -0.89
C LYS A 424 -3.21 27.66 0.38
N LYS A 425 -3.46 26.76 1.34
CA LYS A 425 -4.03 27.13 2.64
C LYS A 425 -3.10 28.08 3.39
N PHE A 426 -1.80 27.79 3.43
CA PHE A 426 -0.78 28.66 4.02
C PHE A 426 -0.75 30.04 3.34
N GLN A 427 -0.72 30.08 2.02
CA GLN A 427 -0.73 31.31 1.23
C GLN A 427 -1.96 32.16 1.57
N THR A 428 -3.15 31.56 1.61
CA THR A 428 -4.40 32.26 1.98
C THR A 428 -4.32 32.84 3.39
N ALA A 429 -3.90 32.05 4.39
CA ALA A 429 -3.80 32.48 5.78
C ALA A 429 -2.79 33.61 5.99
N ASN A 430 -1.77 33.68 5.13
CA ASN A 430 -0.70 34.67 5.20
C ASN A 430 -0.84 35.81 4.18
N ASN A 431 -2.01 36.00 3.56
CA ASN A 431 -2.32 37.06 2.57
C ASN A 431 -1.36 37.05 1.37
N LEU A 432 -1.02 35.84 0.87
CA LEU A 432 -0.26 35.63 -0.36
C LEU A 432 -1.19 35.12 -1.47
N ASP A 433 -0.75 35.18 -2.72
CA ASP A 433 -1.48 34.63 -3.85
C ASP A 433 -1.64 33.12 -3.65
N SER A 434 -2.88 32.62 -3.54
CA SER A 434 -3.20 31.21 -3.22
C SER A 434 -3.15 30.31 -4.48
N ASP A 435 -2.02 30.37 -5.20
CA ASP A 435 -1.82 29.61 -6.45
C ASP A 435 -1.11 28.27 -6.25
N GLY A 436 -0.58 27.99 -5.06
CA GLY A 436 0.15 26.78 -4.70
C GLY A 436 1.56 26.72 -5.28
N LYS A 437 2.08 27.83 -5.83
CA LYS A 437 3.46 27.87 -6.35
C LYS A 437 4.46 28.17 -5.25
N VAL A 438 5.59 27.48 -5.33
CA VAL A 438 6.75 27.74 -4.48
C VAL A 438 7.53 28.92 -5.07
N THR A 439 7.52 30.06 -4.38
CA THR A 439 8.26 31.27 -4.76
C THR A 439 9.14 31.74 -3.61
N SER A 440 10.14 32.58 -3.89
CA SER A 440 10.97 33.19 -2.84
C SER A 440 10.10 33.89 -1.79
N LYS A 441 9.08 34.64 -2.20
CA LYS A 441 8.15 35.34 -1.31
C LYS A 441 7.38 34.37 -0.40
N VAL A 442 6.93 33.26 -0.93
CA VAL A 442 6.22 32.21 -0.16
C VAL A 442 7.15 31.58 0.86
N LEU A 443 8.37 31.18 0.45
CA LEU A 443 9.35 30.59 1.37
C LEU A 443 9.84 31.58 2.42
N GLU A 444 10.04 32.85 2.04
CA GLU A 444 10.36 33.93 3.00
C GLU A 444 9.31 34.06 4.07
N LYS A 445 8.03 34.05 3.70
CA LYS A 445 6.94 34.11 4.65
C LYS A 445 6.83 32.83 5.47
N LEU A 446 6.99 31.65 4.86
CA LEU A 446 6.89 30.36 5.54
C LEU A 446 7.95 30.19 6.64
N PHE A 447 9.18 30.60 6.35
CA PHE A 447 10.31 30.55 7.28
C PHE A 447 10.51 31.87 8.06
N SER A 448 9.47 32.68 8.22
CA SER A 448 9.47 33.81 9.12
C SER A 448 8.82 33.49 10.47
N GLU A 449 9.14 34.26 11.49
CA GLU A 449 8.55 34.14 12.83
C GLU A 449 7.07 34.49 12.86
N ASP A 450 6.64 35.36 11.97
CA ASP A 450 5.27 35.83 11.83
C ASP A 450 4.44 34.97 10.85
N ALA A 451 4.93 33.79 10.46
CA ALA A 451 4.17 32.81 9.71
C ALA A 451 2.97 32.31 10.54
N LYS A 452 1.76 32.56 10.05
CA LYS A 452 0.54 32.18 10.76
C LYS A 452 0.35 30.65 10.72
N PRO A 453 0.04 30.02 11.88
CA PRO A 453 -0.33 28.61 11.89
C PRO A 453 -1.72 28.39 11.27
N HIS A 454 -2.01 27.16 10.93
CA HIS A 454 -3.34 26.74 10.50
C HIS A 454 -4.29 26.80 11.72
N SER A 455 -5.39 27.52 11.57
CA SER A 455 -6.43 27.66 12.61
C SER A 455 -7.45 26.52 12.55
#